data_2bfae978af17155830be029541487e98
#
_entry.id   2bfae978af17155830be029541487e98
#
_cell.length_a   1.000
_cell.length_b   1.000
_cell.length_c   1.000
_cell.angle_alpha   90.00
_cell.angle_beta   90.00
_cell.angle_gamma   90.00
#
_symmetry.space_group_name_H-M   'P 1'
#
loop_
_entity.id
_entity.type
_entity.pdbx_description
1 polymer ?
#
loop_
_entity_poly.entity_id
_entity_poly.type
_entity_poly.pdbx_seq_one_letter_code
_entity_poly.pdbx_strand_id
1 'polypeptide(L)'
;MKDFFKKIIEYFANTAKGELIVSLLVMFIIAVVAIILGIAVKKADPKKPPKGLVFIAETIVTASDNKIKDTLGTAYLKFSPYYVFLLLYVPMAFVIGLFGVPSPMTYFTIPLCLAFVTWLGIQLSAIRYQKLDYLKSFASPLPTWLPVFVPINILGKCAPLMSLSIRLFGNAVAGYILMWLVYWGTGMLSEAIINVAGANIFGMIIAPWLHAYFDAFGAFVQTTIFTSLTLLLIASEVPVPVNAKEKKVKKQKKTSKEASKA
;
A
#
# COMPACT_ATOMS: atom_id res chain seq x y z
N MET A 1 35.20 -5.36 6.36
CA MET A 1 34.01 -5.08 5.55
C MET A 1 33.24 -6.34 5.18
N LYS A 2 33.89 -7.38 4.63
CA LYS A 2 33.23 -8.65 4.27
C LYS A 2 32.53 -9.33 5.47
N ASP A 3 33.14 -9.35 6.65
CA ASP A 3 32.57 -9.97 7.86
C ASP A 3 31.39 -9.17 8.43
N PHE A 4 31.36 -7.85 8.25
CA PHE A 4 30.25 -7.01 8.62
C PHE A 4 29.02 -7.30 7.75
N PHE A 5 29.20 -7.38 6.42
CA PHE A 5 28.12 -7.76 5.51
C PHE A 5 27.64 -9.19 5.74
N LYS A 6 28.54 -10.13 6.05
CA LYS A 6 28.18 -11.52 6.36
C LYS A 6 27.34 -11.62 7.61
N LYS A 7 27.71 -10.92 8.69
CA LYS A 7 26.92 -10.83 9.94
C LYS A 7 25.54 -10.20 9.72
N ILE A 8 25.45 -9.16 8.89
CA ILE A 8 24.17 -8.54 8.52
C ILE A 8 23.30 -9.54 7.76
N ILE A 9 23.85 -10.23 6.77
CA ILE A 9 23.12 -11.24 5.98
C ILE A 9 22.66 -12.40 6.85
N GLU A 10 23.51 -12.90 7.75
CA GLU A 10 23.15 -13.97 8.70
C GLU A 10 22.08 -13.52 9.70
N TYR A 11 22.15 -12.29 10.20
CA TYR A 11 21.13 -11.71 11.06
C TYR A 11 19.78 -11.63 10.33
N PHE A 12 19.75 -11.07 9.12
CA PHE A 12 18.54 -11.00 8.31
C PHE A 12 18.03 -12.41 7.93
N ALA A 13 18.89 -13.33 7.57
CA ALA A 13 18.49 -14.70 7.20
C ALA A 13 17.90 -15.49 8.38
N ASN A 14 18.38 -15.29 9.61
CA ASN A 14 17.86 -15.98 10.79
C ASN A 14 16.60 -15.34 11.36
N THR A 15 16.52 -14.01 11.34
CA THR A 15 15.37 -13.27 11.86
C THR A 15 14.21 -13.25 10.85
N ALA A 16 14.50 -13.22 9.55
CA ALA A 16 13.51 -13.14 8.49
C ALA A 16 12.68 -14.41 8.23
N LYS A 17 13.05 -15.56 8.84
CA LYS A 17 12.32 -16.82 8.57
C LYS A 17 10.87 -16.81 9.03
N GLY A 18 10.60 -16.31 10.23
CA GLY A 18 9.24 -16.25 10.78
C GLY A 18 8.33 -15.28 10.02
N GLU A 19 8.86 -14.13 9.69
CA GLU A 19 8.14 -13.03 9.03
C GLU A 19 7.84 -13.32 7.59
N LEU A 20 8.79 -13.93 6.87
CA LEU A 20 8.57 -14.40 5.51
C LEU A 20 7.49 -15.48 5.48
N ILE A 21 7.45 -16.39 6.45
CA ILE A 21 6.41 -17.42 6.56
C ILE A 21 5.04 -16.75 6.74
N VAL A 22 4.92 -15.75 7.63
CA VAL A 22 3.67 -15.03 7.84
C VAL A 22 3.25 -14.27 6.58
N SER A 23 4.18 -13.59 5.91
CA SER A 23 3.91 -12.90 4.64
C SER A 23 3.44 -13.87 3.54
N LEU A 24 4.10 -15.02 3.41
CA LEU A 24 3.70 -16.06 2.46
C LEU A 24 2.33 -16.66 2.81
N LEU A 25 2.03 -16.82 4.09
CA LEU A 25 0.72 -17.27 4.55
C LEU A 25 -0.37 -16.27 4.16
N VAL A 26 -0.15 -14.97 4.37
CA VAL A 26 -1.07 -13.91 3.92
C VAL A 26 -1.27 -13.96 2.42
N MET A 27 -0.18 -14.08 1.63
CA MET A 27 -0.27 -14.21 0.17
C MET A 27 -1.04 -15.46 -0.24
N PHE A 28 -0.83 -16.59 0.45
CA PHE A 28 -1.55 -17.83 0.19
C PHE A 28 -3.06 -17.68 0.46
N ILE A 29 -3.44 -17.07 1.58
CA ILE A 29 -4.85 -16.79 1.90
C ILE A 29 -5.49 -15.94 0.80
N ILE A 30 -4.81 -14.87 0.37
CA ILE A 30 -5.31 -13.99 -0.70
C ILE A 30 -5.45 -14.77 -2.01
N ALA A 31 -4.49 -15.62 -2.35
CA ALA A 31 -4.54 -16.44 -3.56
C ALA A 31 -5.73 -17.43 -3.52
N VAL A 32 -5.97 -18.09 -2.39
CA VAL A 32 -7.11 -18.98 -2.21
C VAL A 32 -8.43 -18.21 -2.34
N VAL A 33 -8.56 -17.06 -1.70
CA VAL A 33 -9.74 -16.20 -1.81
C VAL A 33 -9.95 -15.75 -3.26
N ALA A 34 -8.90 -15.33 -3.95
CA ALA A 34 -8.98 -14.92 -5.35
C ALA A 34 -9.41 -16.07 -6.28
N ILE A 35 -8.93 -17.29 -6.03
CA ILE A 35 -9.33 -18.49 -6.79
C ILE A 35 -10.82 -18.80 -6.54
N ILE A 36 -11.26 -18.78 -5.29
CA ILE A 36 -12.67 -19.03 -4.92
C ILE A 36 -13.58 -17.99 -5.60
N LEU A 37 -13.23 -16.71 -5.51
CA LEU A 37 -13.97 -15.62 -6.18
C LEU A 37 -13.96 -15.80 -7.71
N GLY A 38 -12.82 -16.17 -8.31
CA GLY A 38 -12.71 -16.42 -9.74
C GLY A 38 -13.60 -17.58 -10.21
N ILE A 39 -13.67 -18.66 -9.43
CA ILE A 39 -14.58 -19.80 -9.71
C ILE A 39 -16.05 -19.37 -9.57
N ALA A 40 -16.37 -18.59 -8.53
CA ALA A 40 -17.73 -18.09 -8.31
C ALA A 40 -18.19 -17.18 -9.47
N VAL A 41 -17.32 -16.27 -9.92
CA VAL A 41 -17.61 -15.39 -11.07
C VAL A 41 -17.78 -16.16 -12.37
N LYS A 42 -16.95 -17.18 -12.64
CA LYS A 42 -17.10 -18.04 -13.83
C LYS A 42 -18.42 -18.82 -13.88
N LYS A 43 -18.98 -19.17 -12.71
CA LYS A 43 -20.25 -19.88 -12.60
C LYS A 43 -21.47 -18.95 -12.59
N ALA A 44 -21.26 -17.65 -12.45
CA ALA A 44 -22.36 -16.69 -12.40
C ALA A 44 -22.92 -16.44 -13.80
N ASP A 45 -24.25 -16.31 -13.89
CA ASP A 45 -24.95 -15.98 -15.13
C ASP A 45 -24.80 -14.46 -15.38
N PRO A 46 -24.17 -14.04 -16.51
CA PRO A 46 -23.95 -12.61 -16.79
C PRO A 46 -25.25 -11.81 -17.02
N LYS A 47 -26.40 -12.47 -17.20
CA LYS A 47 -27.70 -11.83 -17.38
C LYS A 47 -28.43 -11.56 -16.07
N LYS A 48 -27.97 -12.11 -14.96
CA LYS A 48 -28.58 -11.92 -13.63
C LYS A 48 -27.79 -10.93 -12.80
N PRO A 49 -28.43 -10.12 -11.94
CA PRO A 49 -27.71 -9.24 -11.02
C PRO A 49 -26.81 -10.08 -10.09
N PRO A 50 -25.56 -9.63 -9.87
CA PRO A 50 -24.61 -10.35 -9.02
C PRO A 50 -25.11 -10.42 -7.59
N LYS A 51 -24.95 -11.59 -6.93
CA LYS A 51 -25.37 -11.81 -5.54
C LYS A 51 -24.21 -12.39 -4.72
N GLY A 52 -24.19 -12.10 -3.43
CA GLY A 52 -23.23 -12.68 -2.48
C GLY A 52 -21.77 -12.37 -2.83
N LEU A 53 -20.94 -13.40 -2.90
CA LEU A 53 -19.49 -13.28 -3.16
C LEU A 53 -19.16 -12.64 -4.52
N VAL A 54 -19.98 -12.89 -5.54
CA VAL A 54 -19.80 -12.32 -6.88
C VAL A 54 -19.99 -10.80 -6.83
N PHE A 55 -20.98 -10.31 -6.09
CA PHE A 55 -21.22 -8.88 -5.90
C PHE A 55 -20.04 -8.19 -5.22
N ILE A 56 -19.45 -8.81 -4.19
CA ILE A 56 -18.26 -8.27 -3.50
C ILE A 56 -17.08 -8.18 -4.47
N ALA A 57 -16.80 -9.25 -5.21
CA ALA A 57 -15.70 -9.29 -6.18
C ALA A 57 -15.88 -8.22 -7.28
N GLU A 58 -17.08 -8.12 -7.86
CA GLU A 58 -17.38 -7.13 -8.88
C GLU A 58 -17.26 -5.70 -8.35
N THR A 59 -17.76 -5.44 -7.14
CA THR A 59 -17.66 -4.13 -6.50
C THR A 59 -16.20 -3.70 -6.31
N ILE A 60 -15.34 -4.59 -5.80
CA ILE A 60 -13.92 -4.30 -5.57
C ILE A 60 -13.21 -4.03 -6.91
N VAL A 61 -13.41 -4.87 -7.91
CA VAL A 61 -12.76 -4.73 -9.21
C VAL A 61 -13.26 -3.47 -9.93
N THR A 62 -14.58 -3.24 -9.95
CA THR A 62 -15.17 -2.07 -10.61
C THR A 62 -14.75 -0.76 -9.94
N ALA A 63 -14.72 -0.71 -8.61
CA ALA A 63 -14.24 0.46 -7.86
C ALA A 63 -12.75 0.73 -8.16
N SER A 64 -11.94 -0.32 -8.22
CA SER A 64 -10.52 -0.24 -8.57
C SER A 64 -10.31 0.26 -9.99
N ASP A 65 -11.03 -0.29 -10.95
CA ASP A 65 -10.98 0.11 -12.36
C ASP A 65 -11.40 1.56 -12.56
N ASN A 66 -12.47 1.99 -11.88
CA ASN A 66 -12.93 3.37 -11.95
C ASN A 66 -11.90 4.33 -11.38
N LYS A 67 -11.28 3.99 -10.23
CA LYS A 67 -10.20 4.78 -9.64
C LYS A 67 -9.00 4.93 -10.58
N ILE A 68 -8.61 3.83 -11.24
CA ILE A 68 -7.52 3.82 -12.22
C ILE A 68 -7.90 4.65 -13.46
N LYS A 69 -9.12 4.48 -13.99
CA LYS A 69 -9.61 5.26 -15.13
C LYS A 69 -9.63 6.77 -14.85
N ASP A 70 -10.06 7.15 -13.65
CA ASP A 70 -10.13 8.55 -13.24
C ASP A 70 -8.77 9.19 -13.06
N THR A 71 -7.77 8.42 -12.61
CA THR A 71 -6.43 8.92 -12.29
C THR A 71 -5.46 8.79 -13.47
N LEU A 72 -5.41 7.62 -14.11
CA LEU A 72 -4.41 7.27 -15.14
C LEU A 72 -5.01 7.20 -16.56
N GLY A 73 -6.33 7.03 -16.68
CA GLY A 73 -7.01 6.82 -17.96
C GLY A 73 -7.17 5.33 -18.31
N THR A 74 -7.93 5.07 -19.38
CA THR A 74 -8.31 3.71 -19.80
C THR A 74 -7.13 2.83 -20.27
N ALA A 75 -6.04 3.43 -20.71
CA ALA A 75 -4.85 2.72 -21.19
C ALA A 75 -4.16 1.91 -20.07
N TYR A 76 -4.38 2.28 -18.81
CA TYR A 76 -3.74 1.68 -17.63
C TYR A 76 -4.57 0.62 -16.92
N LEU A 77 -5.69 0.19 -17.47
CA LEU A 77 -6.52 -0.87 -16.88
C LEU A 77 -5.76 -2.19 -16.68
N LYS A 78 -4.68 -2.42 -17.43
CA LYS A 78 -3.79 -3.57 -17.20
C LYS A 78 -3.09 -3.56 -15.84
N PHE A 79 -3.06 -2.42 -15.15
CA PHE A 79 -2.51 -2.27 -13.80
C PHE A 79 -3.52 -2.66 -12.71
N SER A 80 -4.80 -2.84 -13.06
CA SER A 80 -5.89 -3.17 -12.13
C SER A 80 -5.61 -4.40 -11.25
N PRO A 81 -5.09 -5.53 -11.76
CA PRO A 81 -4.81 -6.69 -10.91
C PRO A 81 -3.79 -6.39 -9.80
N TYR A 82 -2.76 -5.62 -10.10
CA TYR A 82 -1.78 -5.21 -9.10
C TYR A 82 -2.39 -4.26 -8.06
N TYR A 83 -3.20 -3.32 -8.49
CA TYR A 83 -3.90 -2.40 -7.60
C TYR A 83 -4.84 -3.15 -6.63
N VAL A 84 -5.62 -4.11 -7.14
CA VAL A 84 -6.49 -4.98 -6.32
C VAL A 84 -5.65 -5.82 -5.36
N PHE A 85 -4.52 -6.36 -5.81
CA PHE A 85 -3.59 -7.08 -4.92
C PHE A 85 -3.11 -6.20 -3.76
N LEU A 86 -2.69 -4.96 -4.01
CA LEU A 86 -2.29 -4.02 -2.96
C LEU A 86 -3.43 -3.71 -1.99
N LEU A 87 -4.65 -3.52 -2.53
CA LEU A 87 -5.84 -3.21 -1.76
C LEU A 87 -6.27 -4.36 -0.84
N LEU A 88 -5.90 -5.60 -1.16
CA LEU A 88 -6.14 -6.77 -0.33
C LEU A 88 -4.96 -7.11 0.59
N TYR A 89 -3.73 -7.04 0.07
CA TYR A 89 -2.54 -7.48 0.79
C TYR A 89 -2.20 -6.54 1.96
N VAL A 90 -2.21 -5.22 1.74
CA VAL A 90 -1.81 -4.27 2.78
C VAL A 90 -2.71 -4.36 4.02
N PRO A 91 -4.06 -4.28 3.91
CA PRO A 91 -4.90 -4.37 5.10
C PRO A 91 -4.83 -5.75 5.77
N MET A 92 -4.75 -6.83 4.97
CA MET A 92 -4.66 -8.19 5.52
C MET A 92 -3.37 -8.39 6.33
N ALA A 93 -2.26 -7.84 5.84
CA ALA A 93 -0.97 -7.91 6.54
C ALA A 93 -0.94 -7.10 7.86
N PHE A 94 -1.74 -6.07 7.99
CA PHE A 94 -1.93 -5.36 9.26
C PHE A 94 -2.90 -6.09 10.18
N VAL A 95 -4.06 -6.50 9.66
CA VAL A 95 -5.13 -7.13 10.44
C VAL A 95 -4.72 -8.49 11.03
N ILE A 96 -3.76 -9.19 10.44
CA ILE A 96 -3.25 -10.45 11.00
C ILE A 96 -2.67 -10.28 12.41
N GLY A 97 -2.23 -9.05 12.76
CA GLY A 97 -1.80 -8.68 14.09
C GLY A 97 -2.87 -8.86 15.17
N LEU A 98 -4.15 -8.68 14.82
CA LEU A 98 -5.29 -8.90 15.74
C LEU A 98 -5.39 -10.36 16.22
N PHE A 99 -4.87 -11.31 15.47
CA PHE A 99 -4.87 -12.74 15.81
C PHE A 99 -3.66 -13.16 16.65
N GLY A 100 -2.88 -12.21 17.18
CA GLY A 100 -1.69 -12.48 17.98
C GLY A 100 -0.47 -12.95 17.17
N VAL A 101 -0.55 -12.88 15.83
CA VAL A 101 0.56 -13.16 14.94
C VAL A 101 1.28 -11.85 14.62
N PRO A 102 2.62 -11.75 14.75
CA PRO A 102 3.32 -10.52 14.44
C PRO A 102 3.08 -10.11 12.99
N SER A 103 2.64 -8.85 12.80
CA SER A 103 2.39 -8.33 11.47
C SER A 103 3.68 -8.35 10.62
N PRO A 104 3.66 -8.89 9.39
CA PRO A 104 4.83 -8.87 8.52
C PRO A 104 5.30 -7.45 8.19
N MET A 105 4.45 -6.45 8.37
CA MET A 105 4.80 -5.03 8.12
C MET A 105 5.71 -4.43 9.19
N THR A 106 5.86 -5.08 10.37
CA THR A 106 6.81 -4.66 11.42
C THR A 106 8.26 -4.93 11.07
N TYR A 107 8.52 -5.65 9.99
CA TYR A 107 9.86 -5.95 9.50
C TYR A 107 10.14 -5.21 8.20
N PHE A 108 11.13 -4.34 8.21
CA PHE A 108 11.41 -3.40 7.13
C PHE A 108 11.57 -4.06 5.75
N THR A 109 12.05 -5.31 5.71
CA THR A 109 12.27 -6.06 4.46
C THR A 109 10.98 -6.22 3.63
N ILE A 110 9.84 -6.50 4.28
CA ILE A 110 8.57 -6.75 3.58
C ILE A 110 7.97 -5.47 3.00
N PRO A 111 7.80 -4.36 3.78
CA PRO A 111 7.45 -3.06 3.24
C PRO A 111 8.39 -2.58 2.14
N LEU A 112 9.71 -2.82 2.28
CA LEU A 112 10.68 -2.45 1.27
C LEU A 112 10.48 -3.23 -0.04
N CYS A 113 10.27 -4.55 0.03
CA CYS A 113 9.98 -5.37 -1.16
C CYS A 113 8.70 -4.91 -1.87
N LEU A 114 7.64 -4.63 -1.11
CA LEU A 114 6.37 -4.14 -1.67
C LEU A 114 6.54 -2.76 -2.33
N ALA A 115 7.22 -1.84 -1.65
CA ALA A 115 7.55 -0.52 -2.19
C ALA A 115 8.47 -0.62 -3.41
N PHE A 116 9.42 -1.57 -3.43
CA PHE A 116 10.32 -1.80 -4.56
C PHE A 116 9.58 -2.26 -5.81
N VAL A 117 8.66 -3.22 -5.67
CA VAL A 117 7.81 -3.67 -6.80
C VAL A 117 6.96 -2.51 -7.33
N THR A 118 6.38 -1.69 -6.43
CA THR A 118 5.63 -0.48 -6.81
C THR A 118 6.53 0.51 -7.54
N TRP A 119 7.71 0.78 -7.01
CA TRP A 119 8.68 1.69 -7.60
C TRP A 119 9.14 1.21 -8.99
N LEU A 120 9.40 -0.09 -9.16
CA LEU A 120 9.68 -0.67 -10.48
C LEU A 120 8.53 -0.43 -11.45
N GLY A 121 7.28 -0.60 -11.00
CA GLY A 121 6.09 -0.29 -11.80
C GLY A 121 6.05 1.18 -12.25
N ILE A 122 6.41 2.12 -11.37
CA ILE A 122 6.52 3.55 -11.67
C ILE A 122 7.61 3.79 -12.73
N GLN A 123 8.82 3.24 -12.53
CA GLN A 123 9.94 3.41 -13.45
C GLN A 123 9.65 2.81 -14.84
N LEU A 124 9.07 1.60 -14.88
CA LEU A 124 8.69 0.95 -16.14
C LEU A 124 7.62 1.76 -16.89
N SER A 125 6.68 2.35 -16.17
CA SER A 125 5.68 3.25 -16.75
C SER A 125 6.35 4.52 -17.32
N ALA A 126 7.27 5.13 -16.57
CA ALA A 126 8.03 6.30 -17.01
C ALA A 126 8.83 6.01 -18.28
N ILE A 127 9.60 4.93 -18.30
CA ILE A 127 10.39 4.51 -19.48
C ILE A 127 9.49 4.24 -20.68
N ARG A 128 8.35 3.58 -20.48
CA ARG A 128 7.45 3.22 -21.58
C ARG A 128 6.83 4.45 -22.25
N TYR A 129 6.53 5.49 -21.48
CA TYR A 129 5.81 6.66 -21.99
C TYR A 129 6.71 7.84 -22.33
N GLN A 130 7.75 8.09 -21.55
CA GLN A 130 8.69 9.19 -21.80
C GLN A 130 9.87 8.79 -22.71
N LYS A 131 10.16 7.49 -22.86
CA LYS A 131 11.24 6.97 -23.72
C LYS A 131 12.57 7.71 -23.48
N LEU A 132 13.11 8.37 -24.53
CA LEU A 132 14.37 9.12 -24.47
C LEU A 132 14.30 10.36 -23.57
N ASP A 133 13.13 10.98 -23.41
CA ASP A 133 12.97 12.14 -22.54
C ASP A 133 13.10 11.77 -21.06
N TYR A 134 12.83 10.50 -20.71
CA TYR A 134 13.12 9.99 -19.37
C TYR A 134 14.62 10.05 -19.04
N LEU A 135 15.50 9.66 -19.97
CA LEU A 135 16.96 9.77 -19.77
C LEU A 135 17.40 11.23 -19.68
N LYS A 136 16.81 12.13 -20.49
CA LYS A 136 17.09 13.56 -20.41
C LYS A 136 16.63 14.17 -19.07
N SER A 137 15.57 13.60 -18.43
CA SER A 137 15.09 14.09 -17.14
C SER A 137 16.10 13.93 -16.01
N PHE A 138 17.10 13.05 -16.15
CA PHE A 138 18.19 12.93 -15.18
C PHE A 138 19.21 14.07 -15.30
N ALA A 139 19.36 14.69 -16.48
CA ALA A 139 20.27 15.79 -16.72
C ALA A 139 19.58 17.17 -16.66
N SER A 140 18.25 17.24 -16.69
CA SER A 140 17.46 18.49 -16.63
C SER A 140 17.43 19.06 -15.18
N PRO A 141 17.39 20.39 -14.96
CA PRO A 141 17.06 21.48 -15.92
C PRO A 141 18.23 22.25 -16.52
N LEU A 142 19.48 21.84 -16.31
CA LEU A 142 20.68 22.56 -16.78
C LEU A 142 21.34 21.90 -17.99
N PRO A 143 22.19 22.63 -18.74
CA PRO A 143 22.88 22.07 -19.89
C PRO A 143 23.72 20.85 -19.48
N THR A 144 23.75 19.85 -20.34
CA THR A 144 24.27 18.47 -20.16
C THR A 144 25.75 18.39 -19.71
N TRP A 145 26.48 19.49 -19.71
CA TRP A 145 27.90 19.54 -19.32
C TRP A 145 28.13 19.71 -17.80
N LEU A 146 27.07 20.00 -17.00
CA LEU A 146 27.17 20.11 -15.54
C LEU A 146 26.55 18.86 -14.86
N PRO A 147 27.35 17.83 -14.52
CA PRO A 147 26.84 16.56 -13.97
C PRO A 147 26.37 16.65 -12.50
N VAL A 148 26.40 17.83 -11.87
CA VAL A 148 26.07 18.03 -10.45
C VAL A 148 24.61 17.67 -10.13
N PHE A 149 23.68 17.81 -11.08
CA PHE A 149 22.27 17.53 -10.87
C PHE A 149 21.87 16.05 -11.05
N VAL A 150 22.74 15.24 -11.68
CA VAL A 150 22.49 13.81 -11.88
C VAL A 150 22.28 13.08 -10.54
N PRO A 151 23.16 13.23 -9.51
CA PRO A 151 22.94 12.58 -8.23
C PRO A 151 21.64 13.03 -7.54
N ILE A 152 21.30 14.31 -7.61
CA ILE A 152 20.08 14.86 -6.99
C ILE A 152 18.83 14.29 -7.68
N ASN A 153 18.83 14.23 -9.01
CA ASN A 153 17.73 13.66 -9.79
C ASN A 153 17.57 12.14 -9.55
N ILE A 154 18.67 11.40 -9.40
CA ILE A 154 18.65 9.98 -9.01
C ILE A 154 18.01 9.83 -7.63
N LEU A 155 18.44 10.62 -6.64
CA LEU A 155 17.85 10.61 -5.30
C LEU A 155 16.36 10.95 -5.35
N GLY A 156 15.94 11.93 -6.15
CA GLY A 156 14.54 12.28 -6.36
C GLY A 156 13.71 11.13 -6.95
N LYS A 157 14.28 10.36 -7.88
CA LYS A 157 13.62 9.17 -8.46
C LYS A 157 13.58 7.97 -7.49
N CYS A 158 14.52 7.88 -6.54
CA CYS A 158 14.52 6.85 -5.49
C CYS A 158 13.70 7.26 -4.26
N ALA A 159 13.44 8.54 -4.05
CA ALA A 159 12.68 9.05 -2.89
C ALA A 159 11.30 8.37 -2.69
N PRO A 160 10.49 8.09 -3.74
CA PRO A 160 9.23 7.37 -3.60
C PRO A 160 9.39 5.98 -2.99
N LEU A 161 10.43 5.23 -3.35
CA LEU A 161 10.72 3.92 -2.78
C LEU A 161 10.88 4.00 -1.27
N MET A 162 11.74 4.91 -0.80
CA MET A 162 11.99 5.11 0.64
C MET A 162 10.75 5.62 1.36
N SER A 163 10.05 6.59 0.78
CA SER A 163 8.84 7.16 1.37
C SER A 163 7.73 6.13 1.56
N LEU A 164 7.49 5.27 0.57
CA LEU A 164 6.47 4.22 0.63
C LEU A 164 6.84 3.14 1.65
N SER A 165 8.10 2.67 1.66
CA SER A 165 8.54 1.61 2.58
C SER A 165 8.57 2.05 4.03
N ILE A 166 9.14 3.24 4.32
CA ILE A 166 9.21 3.77 5.69
C ILE A 166 7.82 4.06 6.25
N ARG A 167 6.88 4.47 5.44
CA ARG A 167 5.51 4.75 5.87
C ARG A 167 4.79 3.48 6.30
N LEU A 168 4.87 2.38 5.52
CA LEU A 168 4.28 1.08 5.89
C LEU A 168 4.92 0.55 7.16
N PHE A 169 6.24 0.50 7.20
CA PHE A 169 7.03 0.05 8.34
C PHE A 169 6.78 0.88 9.59
N GLY A 170 6.88 2.21 9.47
CA GLY A 170 6.76 3.12 10.61
C GLY A 170 5.38 3.06 11.26
N ASN A 171 4.30 2.94 10.47
CA ASN A 171 2.96 2.79 11.02
C ASN A 171 2.79 1.45 11.77
N ALA A 172 3.30 0.35 11.21
CA ALA A 172 3.24 -0.96 11.83
C ALA A 172 4.04 -1.02 13.14
N VAL A 173 5.27 -0.50 13.14
CA VAL A 173 6.15 -0.47 14.32
C VAL A 173 5.60 0.47 15.39
N ALA A 174 5.09 1.63 15.02
CA ALA A 174 4.47 2.55 15.97
C ALA A 174 3.27 1.92 16.69
N GLY A 175 2.40 1.22 15.94
CA GLY A 175 1.28 0.47 16.53
C GLY A 175 1.76 -0.62 17.48
N TYR A 176 2.77 -1.40 17.10
CA TYR A 176 3.35 -2.44 17.93
C TYR A 176 3.96 -1.89 19.24
N ILE A 177 4.75 -0.81 19.16
CA ILE A 177 5.36 -0.18 20.34
C ILE A 177 4.30 0.40 21.27
N LEU A 178 3.26 1.07 20.70
CA LEU A 178 2.17 1.62 21.47
C LEU A 178 1.41 0.53 22.24
N MET A 179 1.10 -0.58 21.60
CA MET A 179 0.40 -1.69 22.25
C MET A 179 1.26 -2.32 23.33
N TRP A 180 2.57 -2.50 23.09
CA TRP A 180 3.49 -2.99 24.11
C TRP A 180 3.51 -2.07 25.34
N LEU A 181 3.57 -0.75 25.13
CA LEU A 181 3.56 0.23 26.21
C LEU A 181 2.23 0.21 26.99
N VAL A 182 1.11 0.04 26.31
CA VAL A 182 -0.21 -0.10 26.94
C VAL A 182 -0.28 -1.34 27.81
N TYR A 183 0.19 -2.49 27.29
CA TYR A 183 0.21 -3.72 28.11
C TYR A 183 1.11 -3.60 29.33
N TRP A 184 2.26 -2.96 29.17
CA TRP A 184 3.17 -2.71 30.29
C TRP A 184 2.56 -1.77 31.34
N GLY A 185 2.01 -0.62 30.92
CA GLY A 185 1.42 0.36 31.82
C GLY A 185 0.14 -0.14 32.53
N THR A 186 -0.73 -0.85 31.79
CA THR A 186 -1.95 -1.45 32.36
C THR A 186 -1.63 -2.62 33.31
N GLY A 187 -0.52 -3.34 33.06
CA GLY A 187 -0.01 -4.38 33.96
C GLY A 187 0.40 -3.78 35.30
N MET A 188 1.24 -2.74 35.29
CA MET A 188 1.65 -2.02 36.50
C MET A 188 0.46 -1.46 37.29
N LEU A 189 -0.52 -0.89 36.59
CA LEU A 189 -1.73 -0.35 37.22
C LEU A 189 -2.57 -1.46 37.85
N SER A 190 -2.69 -2.61 37.19
CA SER A 190 -3.41 -3.76 37.72
C SER A 190 -2.77 -4.32 38.96
N GLU A 191 -1.44 -4.44 39.01
CA GLU A 191 -0.69 -4.86 40.21
C GLU A 191 -0.86 -3.87 41.36
N ALA A 192 -0.78 -2.57 41.09
CA ALA A 192 -0.90 -1.52 42.11
C ALA A 192 -2.28 -1.45 42.76
N ILE A 193 -3.37 -1.71 42.00
CA ILE A 193 -4.74 -1.55 42.49
C ILE A 193 -5.30 -2.87 43.02
N ILE A 194 -5.06 -3.98 42.29
CA ILE A 194 -5.71 -5.27 42.58
C ILE A 194 -4.81 -6.18 43.44
N ASN A 195 -3.53 -5.84 43.55
CA ASN A 195 -2.54 -6.55 44.33
C ASN A 195 -2.40 -8.07 43.98
N VAL A 196 -2.71 -8.42 42.70
CA VAL A 196 -2.54 -9.78 42.18
C VAL A 196 -1.42 -9.75 41.17
N ALA A 197 -0.29 -10.35 41.52
CA ALA A 197 0.89 -10.41 40.67
C ALA A 197 0.60 -11.14 39.35
N GLY A 198 0.94 -10.50 38.24
CA GLY A 198 0.78 -11.05 36.87
C GLY A 198 -0.61 -10.95 36.26
N ALA A 199 -1.62 -10.42 36.94
CA ALA A 199 -2.95 -10.20 36.38
C ALA A 199 -3.07 -8.82 35.73
N ASN A 200 -3.16 -8.75 34.40
CA ASN A 200 -3.39 -7.51 33.67
C ASN A 200 -4.86 -7.33 33.29
N ILE A 201 -5.71 -7.05 34.31
CA ILE A 201 -7.16 -6.93 34.15
C ILE A 201 -7.51 -5.67 33.34
N PHE A 202 -6.87 -4.54 33.61
CA PHE A 202 -7.08 -3.31 32.85
C PHE A 202 -6.65 -3.47 31.39
N GLY A 203 -5.55 -4.17 31.13
CA GLY A 203 -5.12 -4.49 29.76
C GLY A 203 -6.14 -5.36 29.03
N MET A 204 -6.72 -6.34 29.69
CA MET A 204 -7.72 -7.22 29.07
C MET A 204 -8.98 -6.46 28.61
N ILE A 205 -9.36 -5.40 29.31
CA ILE A 205 -10.52 -4.56 28.96
C ILE A 205 -10.17 -3.53 27.87
N ILE A 206 -9.00 -2.88 27.98
CA ILE A 206 -8.61 -1.74 27.13
C ILE A 206 -7.98 -2.20 25.82
N ALA A 207 -7.16 -3.26 25.86
CA ALA A 207 -6.37 -3.69 24.69
C ALA A 207 -7.20 -4.05 23.43
N PRO A 208 -8.35 -4.75 23.52
CA PRO A 208 -9.13 -5.06 22.32
C PRO A 208 -9.58 -3.81 21.54
N TRP A 209 -9.98 -2.75 22.24
CA TRP A 209 -10.40 -1.48 21.62
C TRP A 209 -9.24 -0.74 20.97
N LEU A 210 -8.07 -0.77 21.62
CA LEU A 210 -6.86 -0.16 21.07
C LEU A 210 -6.32 -0.96 19.88
N HIS A 211 -6.36 -2.29 19.91
CA HIS A 211 -6.04 -3.13 18.74
C HIS A 211 -6.99 -2.85 17.58
N ALA A 212 -8.30 -2.76 17.82
CA ALA A 212 -9.25 -2.40 16.77
C ALA A 212 -8.94 -1.03 16.15
N TYR A 213 -8.50 -0.07 16.97
CA TYR A 213 -8.13 1.26 16.49
C TYR A 213 -6.79 1.24 15.75
N PHE A 214 -5.72 0.75 16.35
CA PHE A 214 -4.38 0.85 15.74
C PHE A 214 -4.19 -0.12 14.59
N ASP A 215 -4.68 -1.34 14.70
CA ASP A 215 -4.48 -2.37 13.68
C ASP A 215 -5.52 -2.25 12.56
N ALA A 216 -6.83 -2.19 12.86
CA ALA A 216 -7.86 -2.16 11.82
C ALA A 216 -8.00 -0.79 11.16
N PHE A 217 -8.11 0.30 11.93
CA PHE A 217 -8.20 1.66 11.39
C PHE A 217 -6.89 2.07 10.72
N GLY A 218 -5.74 1.77 11.35
CA GLY A 218 -4.42 1.98 10.77
C GLY A 218 -4.25 1.25 9.44
N ALA A 219 -4.69 -0.01 9.34
CA ALA A 219 -4.70 -0.78 8.12
C ALA A 219 -5.50 -0.11 7.00
N PHE A 220 -6.70 0.38 7.31
CA PHE A 220 -7.57 1.06 6.34
C PHE A 220 -6.94 2.35 5.82
N VAL A 221 -6.48 3.21 6.72
CA VAL A 221 -5.84 4.49 6.37
C VAL A 221 -4.57 4.23 5.54
N GLN A 222 -3.73 3.30 5.98
CA GLN A 222 -2.47 3.01 5.31
C GLN A 222 -2.69 2.41 3.92
N THR A 223 -3.67 1.52 3.76
CA THR A 223 -4.05 0.97 2.45
C THR A 223 -4.49 2.08 1.50
N THR A 224 -5.36 2.98 1.97
CA THR A 224 -5.88 4.09 1.17
C THR A 224 -4.76 5.04 0.74
N ILE A 225 -3.86 5.38 1.66
CA ILE A 225 -2.73 6.27 1.36
C ILE A 225 -1.75 5.59 0.39
N PHE A 226 -1.36 4.34 0.65
CA PHE A 226 -0.40 3.61 -0.18
C PHE A 226 -0.91 3.44 -1.61
N THR A 227 -2.14 2.97 -1.79
CA THR A 227 -2.73 2.75 -3.11
C THR A 227 -2.97 4.06 -3.86
N SER A 228 -3.43 5.12 -3.18
CA SER A 228 -3.62 6.43 -3.80
C SER A 228 -2.29 7.06 -4.22
N LEU A 229 -1.25 6.98 -3.39
CA LEU A 229 0.08 7.47 -3.75
C LEU A 229 0.71 6.68 -4.89
N THR A 230 0.52 5.37 -4.93
CA THR A 230 0.97 4.53 -6.06
C THR A 230 0.39 5.05 -7.37
N LEU A 231 -0.92 5.32 -7.42
CA LEU A 231 -1.56 5.87 -8.62
C LEU A 231 -1.08 7.28 -8.96
N LEU A 232 -0.92 8.15 -7.95
CA LEU A 232 -0.44 9.52 -8.17
C LEU A 232 1.00 9.55 -8.67
N LEU A 233 1.88 8.69 -8.14
CA LEU A 233 3.27 8.59 -8.58
C LEU A 233 3.38 8.05 -10.01
N ILE A 234 2.54 7.08 -10.39
CA ILE A 234 2.47 6.63 -11.78
C ILE A 234 1.93 7.77 -12.66
N ALA A 235 0.89 8.48 -12.20
CA ALA A 235 0.29 9.58 -12.95
C ALA A 235 1.25 10.76 -13.18
N SER A 236 2.18 11.01 -12.23
CA SER A 236 3.18 12.07 -12.38
C SER A 236 4.22 11.79 -13.47
N GLU A 237 4.50 10.52 -13.72
CA GLU A 237 5.46 10.08 -14.74
C GLU A 237 4.83 9.86 -16.12
N VAL A 238 3.50 9.88 -16.21
CA VAL A 238 2.78 9.64 -17.46
C VAL A 238 2.22 10.96 -17.99
N PRO A 239 2.51 11.33 -19.24
CA PRO A 239 1.85 12.48 -19.86
C PRO A 239 0.34 12.19 -19.92
N VAL A 240 -0.44 12.98 -19.16
CA VAL A 240 -1.92 12.89 -19.23
C VAL A 240 -2.34 13.13 -20.68
N PRO A 241 -3.06 12.22 -21.33
CA PRO A 241 -3.52 12.45 -22.69
C PRO A 241 -4.35 13.74 -22.70
N VAL A 242 -3.96 14.68 -23.56
CA VAL A 242 -4.53 16.03 -23.71
C VAL A 242 -6.06 16.00 -23.78
N ASN A 243 -6.63 14.92 -24.34
CA ASN A 243 -8.07 14.65 -24.44
C ASN A 243 -8.81 14.53 -23.09
N ALA A 244 -8.16 14.14 -22.01
CA ALA A 244 -8.80 14.02 -20.68
C ALA A 244 -8.91 15.41 -20.00
N LYS A 245 -7.91 16.27 -20.16
CA LYS A 245 -7.95 17.67 -19.68
C LYS A 245 -8.98 18.50 -20.45
N GLU A 246 -9.02 18.36 -21.77
CA GLU A 246 -10.02 19.07 -22.59
C GLU A 246 -11.45 18.63 -22.28
N LYS A 247 -11.71 17.34 -22.06
CA LYS A 247 -13.04 16.85 -21.68
C LYS A 247 -13.46 17.36 -20.29
N LYS A 248 -12.54 17.43 -19.30
CA LYS A 248 -12.84 18.02 -17.98
C LYS A 248 -13.12 19.52 -18.07
N VAL A 249 -12.32 20.27 -18.84
CA VAL A 249 -12.53 21.71 -19.06
C VAL A 249 -13.82 21.99 -19.84
N LYS A 250 -14.14 21.19 -20.86
CA LYS A 250 -15.40 21.31 -21.60
C LYS A 250 -16.62 20.98 -20.74
N LYS A 251 -16.51 19.96 -19.85
CA LYS A 251 -17.59 19.61 -18.92
C LYS A 251 -17.83 20.69 -17.88
N GLN A 252 -16.76 21.25 -17.29
CA GLN A 252 -16.87 22.37 -16.36
C GLN A 252 -17.44 23.65 -17.02
N LYS A 253 -17.01 23.97 -18.23
CA LYS A 253 -17.57 25.11 -18.99
C LYS A 253 -19.04 24.91 -19.38
N LYS A 254 -19.48 23.66 -19.56
CA LYS A 254 -20.89 23.35 -19.88
C LYS A 254 -21.76 23.51 -18.62
N THR A 255 -21.29 22.99 -17.49
CA THR A 255 -22.01 23.11 -16.19
C THR A 255 -22.08 24.57 -15.72
N SER A 256 -21.01 25.36 -15.91
CA SER A 256 -21.04 26.80 -15.55
C SER A 256 -21.92 27.63 -16.47
N LYS A 257 -22.10 27.24 -17.74
CA LYS A 257 -23.04 27.89 -18.67
C LYS A 257 -24.51 27.51 -18.38
N GLU A 258 -24.75 26.30 -17.91
CA GLU A 258 -26.10 25.86 -17.51
C GLU A 258 -26.52 26.53 -16.20
N ALA A 259 -25.58 26.67 -15.23
CA ALA A 259 -25.81 27.40 -13.98
C ALA A 259 -25.98 28.94 -14.18
N SER A 260 -25.49 29.51 -15.26
CA SER A 260 -25.64 30.95 -15.60
C SER A 260 -26.93 31.25 -16.39
N LYS A 261 -27.66 30.22 -16.77
CA LYS A 261 -28.95 30.36 -17.52
C LYS A 261 -30.18 30.02 -16.70
N ALA A 262 -29.97 29.49 -15.47
CA ALA A 262 -31.00 29.30 -14.45
C ALA A 262 -31.00 30.46 -13.45
#